data_8e67b27812d16bd86cd92ffefa3e6c86
#
_entry.id   8e67b27812d16bd86cd92ffefa3e6c86
#
_cell.length_a   1.000
_cell.length_b   1.000
_cell.length_c   1.000
_cell.angle_alpha   90.00
_cell.angle_beta   90.00
_cell.angle_gamma   90.00
#
_symmetry.space_group_name_H-M   'P 1'
#
loop_
_entity.id
_entity.type
_entity.pdbx_description
1 polymer ?
#
loop_
_entity_poly.entity_id
_entity_poly.type
_entity_poly.pdbx_seq_one_letter_code
_entity_poly.pdbx_strand_id
1 'polypeptide(L)'
;MTARRTGPAILAGLTVLAVSTTGMLARVEPFATWFYPFAWYSTLLMTEAAVARRDGRFFFLGRPRFALSLFGWSIPFWLFFELVNFRLANWYYVFVPDDPVARWSGITLSFATVLPAIFLSERALREYGPWRDVPAADHLERRTSAAPEARWRLEARALLALQALGVVCLLLPLAWPRIFFPLVWVGVTLVADPWVYRRDPRNSLLHDLETGRFQRPIRLLVGGMAIGLLWELFNMAARGKWIYTVPGLEELKLFEMPVLGFFGFPFLALEGWSAYHALVVAGLAVHPDLPSTRGDRGLRPGWTLAIGAAAALFSALVLHGMTIGTISSTTPRLEVFDDPASRTLEASGYDVFDLADADPLELSAAAGIGTARAARWVEWARLVTLRGIGTANADRLRAAGVASLEELAAISPEELIVRLAETGRPVRAARARVWVRAARQIVQGQPDPGHSILRLR
;
A
#
# COMPACT_ATOMS: atom_id res chain seq x y z
N MET A 1 -15.47 2.62 -24.89
CA MET A 1 -16.57 1.74 -24.41
C MET A 1 -17.71 2.64 -23.98
N THR A 2 -18.94 2.33 -24.38
CA THR A 2 -20.13 3.15 -24.12
C THR A 2 -20.77 2.82 -22.77
N ALA A 3 -21.59 3.75 -22.24
CA ALA A 3 -22.35 3.60 -20.98
C ALA A 3 -23.18 2.29 -20.87
N ARG A 4 -23.56 1.69 -22.00
CA ARG A 4 -24.29 0.39 -22.04
C ARG A 4 -23.54 -0.78 -21.41
N ARG A 5 -22.21 -0.70 -21.20
CA ARG A 5 -21.38 -1.78 -20.60
C ARG A 5 -21.10 -1.60 -19.12
N THR A 6 -21.70 -0.61 -18.47
CA THR A 6 -21.46 -0.35 -17.04
C THR A 6 -22.02 -1.45 -16.12
N GLY A 7 -23.20 -1.98 -16.45
CA GLY A 7 -23.80 -3.10 -15.72
C GLY A 7 -22.91 -4.36 -15.68
N PRO A 8 -22.51 -4.88 -16.86
CA PRO A 8 -21.57 -6.00 -16.94
C PRO A 8 -20.24 -5.76 -16.21
N ALA A 9 -19.69 -4.53 -16.26
CA ALA A 9 -18.44 -4.22 -15.56
C ALA A 9 -18.61 -4.24 -14.03
N ILE A 10 -19.71 -3.71 -13.50
CA ILE A 10 -20.03 -3.82 -12.07
C ILE A 10 -20.20 -5.28 -11.65
N LEU A 11 -20.95 -6.06 -12.43
CA LEU A 11 -21.15 -7.48 -12.16
C LEU A 11 -19.82 -8.23 -12.16
N ALA A 12 -18.95 -7.99 -13.14
CA ALA A 12 -17.61 -8.58 -13.19
C ALA A 12 -16.78 -8.21 -11.96
N GLY A 13 -16.76 -6.93 -11.54
CA GLY A 13 -16.08 -6.48 -10.33
C GLY A 13 -16.63 -7.16 -9.08
N LEU A 14 -17.95 -7.23 -8.93
CA LEU A 14 -18.59 -7.93 -7.81
C LEU A 14 -18.26 -9.43 -7.79
N THR A 15 -18.27 -10.07 -8.96
CA THR A 15 -17.92 -11.50 -9.08
C THR A 15 -16.47 -11.74 -8.66
N VAL A 16 -15.52 -10.95 -9.15
CA VAL A 16 -14.09 -11.09 -8.76
C VAL A 16 -13.92 -10.83 -7.27
N LEU A 17 -14.59 -9.81 -6.72
CA LEU A 17 -14.52 -9.52 -5.28
C LEU A 17 -15.13 -10.66 -4.45
N ALA A 18 -16.29 -11.19 -4.84
CA ALA A 18 -16.94 -12.31 -4.14
C ALA A 18 -16.07 -13.57 -4.20
N VAL A 19 -15.57 -13.94 -5.39
CA VAL A 19 -14.71 -15.13 -5.57
C VAL A 19 -13.42 -14.97 -4.77
N SER A 20 -12.76 -13.83 -4.83
CA SER A 20 -11.51 -13.59 -4.08
C SER A 20 -11.75 -13.55 -2.57
N THR A 21 -12.87 -12.98 -2.11
CA THR A 21 -13.23 -12.99 -0.68
C THR A 21 -13.52 -14.40 -0.19
N THR A 22 -14.31 -15.17 -0.94
CA THR A 22 -14.59 -16.58 -0.60
C THR A 22 -13.32 -17.42 -0.61
N GLY A 23 -12.47 -17.26 -1.63
CA GLY A 23 -11.18 -17.94 -1.72
C GLY A 23 -10.23 -17.57 -0.58
N MET A 24 -10.19 -16.30 -0.18
CA MET A 24 -9.41 -15.84 0.97
C MET A 24 -9.91 -16.47 2.28
N LEU A 25 -11.23 -16.45 2.51
CA LEU A 25 -11.83 -17.05 3.71
C LEU A 25 -11.63 -18.57 3.75
N ALA A 26 -11.68 -19.21 2.58
CA ALA A 26 -11.38 -20.63 2.42
C ALA A 26 -9.87 -20.95 2.39
N ARG A 27 -9.00 -19.94 2.58
CA ARG A 27 -7.54 -20.05 2.55
C ARG A 27 -6.95 -20.62 1.25
N VAL A 28 -7.68 -20.50 0.14
CA VAL A 28 -7.27 -20.98 -1.19
C VAL A 28 -6.32 -19.96 -1.85
N GLU A 29 -5.16 -20.45 -2.29
CA GLU A 29 -4.24 -19.63 -3.09
C GLU A 29 -4.73 -19.49 -4.56
N PRO A 30 -4.51 -18.35 -5.21
CA PRO A 30 -3.71 -17.19 -4.77
C PRO A 30 -4.50 -16.17 -3.92
N PHE A 31 -5.76 -16.40 -3.62
CA PHE A 31 -6.64 -15.42 -2.97
C PHE A 31 -6.25 -15.16 -1.51
N ALA A 32 -5.78 -16.17 -0.78
CA ALA A 32 -5.34 -16.00 0.60
C ALA A 32 -4.18 -15.00 0.71
N THR A 33 -3.13 -15.20 -0.06
CA THR A 33 -1.94 -14.34 -0.06
C THR A 33 -2.19 -13.01 -0.76
N TRP A 34 -2.88 -13.01 -1.91
CA TRP A 34 -3.03 -11.86 -2.79
C TRP A 34 -4.43 -11.26 -2.80
N PHE A 35 -5.20 -11.40 -1.70
CA PHE A 35 -6.53 -10.78 -1.61
C PHE A 35 -6.49 -9.29 -1.94
N TYR A 36 -5.47 -8.57 -1.48
CA TYR A 36 -5.33 -7.13 -1.65
C TYR A 36 -5.41 -6.67 -3.12
N PRO A 37 -4.60 -7.12 -4.09
CA PRO A 37 -4.73 -6.70 -5.48
C PRO A 37 -6.08 -7.13 -6.10
N PHE A 38 -6.62 -8.31 -5.80
CA PHE A 38 -7.93 -8.72 -6.30
C PHE A 38 -9.04 -7.75 -5.84
N ALA A 39 -9.05 -7.40 -4.56
CA ALA A 39 -10.01 -6.45 -4.00
C ALA A 39 -9.86 -5.05 -4.63
N TRP A 40 -8.61 -4.59 -4.86
CA TRP A 40 -8.37 -3.29 -5.49
C TRP A 40 -8.79 -3.24 -6.94
N TYR A 41 -8.42 -4.20 -7.78
CA TYR A 41 -8.83 -4.21 -9.19
C TYR A 41 -10.35 -4.33 -9.33
N SER A 42 -11.01 -5.10 -8.45
CA SER A 42 -12.47 -5.16 -8.38
C SER A 42 -13.08 -3.80 -8.02
N THR A 43 -12.55 -3.14 -7.00
CA THR A 43 -13.01 -1.82 -6.54
C THR A 43 -12.81 -0.76 -7.62
N LEU A 44 -11.64 -0.74 -8.28
CA LEU A 44 -11.37 0.18 -9.40
C LEU A 44 -12.36 -0.04 -10.54
N LEU A 45 -12.63 -1.29 -10.94
CA LEU A 45 -13.55 -1.61 -12.02
C LEU A 45 -14.99 -1.19 -11.69
N MET A 46 -15.46 -1.46 -10.48
CA MET A 46 -16.81 -1.07 -10.04
C MET A 46 -16.96 0.46 -9.95
N THR A 47 -15.96 1.14 -9.38
CA THR A 47 -15.96 2.60 -9.25
C THR A 47 -15.90 3.26 -10.61
N GLU A 48 -15.04 2.78 -11.52
CA GLU A 48 -14.96 3.27 -12.89
C GLU A 48 -16.30 3.11 -13.63
N ALA A 49 -16.94 1.94 -13.50
CA ALA A 49 -18.24 1.69 -14.13
C ALA A 49 -19.35 2.58 -13.53
N ALA A 50 -19.31 2.85 -12.22
CA ALA A 50 -20.22 3.80 -11.58
C ALA A 50 -20.02 5.23 -12.14
N VAL A 51 -18.77 5.69 -12.19
CA VAL A 51 -18.42 7.00 -12.78
C VAL A 51 -18.87 7.09 -14.23
N ALA A 52 -18.63 6.04 -15.04
CA ALA A 52 -19.00 6.00 -16.45
C ALA A 52 -20.52 6.10 -16.70
N ARG A 53 -21.37 5.74 -15.73
CA ARG A 53 -22.82 5.95 -15.81
C ARG A 53 -23.22 7.41 -15.91
N ARG A 54 -22.45 8.31 -15.25
CA ARG A 54 -22.70 9.76 -15.29
C ARG A 54 -21.86 10.48 -16.33
N ASP A 55 -20.58 10.14 -16.44
CA ASP A 55 -19.65 10.76 -17.38
C ASP A 55 -19.84 10.29 -18.84
N GLY A 56 -20.62 9.21 -19.05
CA GLY A 56 -20.88 8.63 -20.38
C GLY A 56 -19.71 7.82 -20.95
N ARG A 57 -18.54 7.82 -20.33
CA ARG A 57 -17.31 7.17 -20.79
C ARG A 57 -16.54 6.54 -19.64
N PHE A 58 -15.96 5.38 -19.90
CA PHE A 58 -15.00 4.78 -18.98
C PHE A 58 -13.71 5.59 -18.93
N PHE A 59 -13.20 5.80 -17.76
CA PHE A 59 -12.01 6.61 -17.51
C PHE A 59 -10.73 5.89 -17.92
N PHE A 60 -10.56 4.63 -17.51
CA PHE A 60 -9.44 3.77 -17.88
C PHE A 60 -9.71 2.95 -19.14
N LEU A 61 -10.79 2.13 -19.13
CA LEU A 61 -11.14 1.25 -20.25
C LEU A 61 -11.46 2.01 -21.54
N GLY A 62 -11.90 3.26 -21.42
CA GLY A 62 -12.12 4.16 -22.55
C GLY A 62 -10.86 4.82 -23.10
N ARG A 63 -9.75 4.78 -22.36
CA ARG A 63 -8.48 5.45 -22.67
C ARG A 63 -7.27 4.58 -22.34
N PRO A 64 -7.03 3.49 -23.06
CA PRO A 64 -6.02 2.48 -22.69
C PRO A 64 -4.60 3.05 -22.58
N ARG A 65 -4.23 4.03 -23.41
CA ARG A 65 -2.91 4.69 -23.32
C ARG A 65 -2.73 5.46 -22.01
N PHE A 66 -3.77 6.19 -21.59
CA PHE A 66 -3.78 6.87 -20.30
C PHE A 66 -3.73 5.87 -19.15
N ALA A 67 -4.57 4.82 -19.21
CA ALA A 67 -4.55 3.76 -18.20
C ALA A 67 -3.15 3.14 -18.05
N LEU A 68 -2.54 2.69 -19.15
CA LEU A 68 -1.18 2.12 -19.13
C LEU A 68 -0.15 3.11 -18.56
N SER A 69 -0.26 4.39 -18.91
CA SER A 69 0.60 5.44 -18.36
C SER A 69 0.41 5.59 -16.85
N LEU A 70 -0.83 5.68 -16.37
CA LEU A 70 -1.14 5.92 -14.95
C LEU A 70 -0.76 4.72 -14.08
N PHE A 71 -1.15 3.49 -14.48
CA PHE A 71 -0.79 2.26 -13.78
C PHE A 71 0.73 2.03 -13.80
N GLY A 72 1.39 2.29 -14.94
CA GLY A 72 2.82 2.15 -15.08
C GLY A 72 3.61 3.10 -14.18
N TRP A 73 3.26 4.39 -14.15
CA TRP A 73 3.91 5.38 -13.29
C TRP A 73 3.53 5.25 -11.81
N SER A 74 2.44 4.57 -11.49
CA SER A 74 2.06 4.25 -10.11
C SER A 74 3.11 3.40 -9.40
N ILE A 75 3.77 2.48 -10.12
CA ILE A 75 4.77 1.58 -9.57
C ILE A 75 6.00 2.34 -9.06
N PRO A 76 6.76 3.09 -9.88
CA PRO A 76 7.91 3.85 -9.41
C PRO A 76 7.51 4.97 -8.43
N PHE A 77 6.29 5.52 -8.53
CA PHE A 77 5.78 6.48 -7.55
C PHE A 77 5.73 5.86 -6.14
N TRP A 78 5.11 4.68 -5.98
CA TRP A 78 5.09 4.04 -4.66
C TRP A 78 6.47 3.52 -4.24
N LEU A 79 7.26 2.99 -5.16
CA LEU A 79 8.62 2.54 -4.87
C LEU A 79 9.56 3.66 -4.40
N PHE A 80 9.27 4.91 -4.72
CA PHE A 80 9.96 6.04 -4.10
C PHE A 80 9.74 6.06 -2.58
N PHE A 81 8.52 5.82 -2.09
CA PHE A 81 8.25 5.73 -0.65
C PHE A 81 8.85 4.47 -0.03
N GLU A 82 8.94 3.36 -0.76
CA GLU A 82 9.66 2.16 -0.30
C GLU A 82 11.17 2.44 -0.12
N LEU A 83 11.77 3.17 -1.06
CA LEU A 83 13.17 3.61 -0.94
C LEU A 83 13.37 4.46 0.32
N VAL A 84 12.49 5.41 0.58
CA VAL A 84 12.51 6.24 1.79
C VAL A 84 12.29 5.36 3.04
N ASN A 85 11.39 4.38 2.97
CA ASN A 85 11.10 3.46 4.06
C ASN A 85 12.30 2.57 4.45
N PHE A 86 13.26 2.33 3.56
CA PHE A 86 14.52 1.68 3.96
C PHE A 86 15.23 2.41 5.11
N ARG A 87 15.07 3.71 5.20
CA ARG A 87 15.63 4.53 6.29
C ARG A 87 14.64 4.75 7.41
N LEU A 88 13.35 5.02 7.10
CA LEU A 88 12.33 5.32 8.11
C LEU A 88 11.93 4.07 8.89
N ALA A 89 11.84 2.91 8.24
CA ALA A 89 11.37 1.66 8.81
C ALA A 89 9.97 1.77 9.45
N ASN A 90 9.06 2.50 8.80
CA ASN A 90 7.70 2.74 9.30
C ASN A 90 6.74 1.59 9.00
N TRP A 91 7.11 0.68 8.07
CA TRP A 91 6.38 -0.56 7.80
C TRP A 91 7.31 -1.65 7.28
N TYR A 92 6.85 -2.90 7.39
CA TYR A 92 7.50 -4.07 6.82
C TYR A 92 6.46 -5.07 6.31
N TYR A 93 6.86 -5.93 5.35
CA TYR A 93 5.99 -6.92 4.70
C TYR A 93 6.17 -8.29 5.31
N VAL A 94 5.06 -9.04 5.42
CA VAL A 94 5.02 -10.37 6.00
C VAL A 94 4.23 -11.33 5.11
N PHE A 95 4.58 -12.62 5.19
CA PHE A 95 3.89 -13.72 4.52
C PHE A 95 3.73 -13.53 3.01
N VAL A 96 4.69 -12.83 2.39
CA VAL A 96 4.76 -12.76 0.93
C VAL A 96 5.23 -14.11 0.37
N PRO A 97 4.95 -14.43 -0.92
CA PRO A 97 5.44 -15.67 -1.52
C PRO A 97 6.97 -15.81 -1.45
N ASP A 98 7.43 -17.03 -1.22
CA ASP A 98 8.85 -17.36 -1.26
C ASP A 98 9.40 -17.29 -2.68
N ASP A 99 8.63 -17.77 -3.67
CA ASP A 99 8.98 -17.64 -5.08
C ASP A 99 9.12 -16.16 -5.51
N PRO A 100 10.29 -15.76 -6.03
CA PRO A 100 10.54 -14.37 -6.42
C PRO A 100 9.59 -13.86 -7.51
N VAL A 101 9.19 -14.71 -8.46
CA VAL A 101 8.32 -14.29 -9.57
C VAL A 101 6.92 -13.99 -9.06
N ALA A 102 6.34 -14.89 -8.27
CA ALA A 102 5.04 -14.68 -7.63
C ALA A 102 5.06 -13.44 -6.73
N ARG A 103 6.11 -13.29 -5.90
CA ARG A 103 6.29 -12.17 -4.99
C ARG A 103 6.34 -10.83 -5.71
N TRP A 104 7.22 -10.69 -6.71
CA TRP A 104 7.38 -9.42 -7.41
C TRP A 104 6.19 -9.09 -8.28
N SER A 105 5.57 -10.07 -8.91
CA SER A 105 4.35 -9.88 -9.69
C SER A 105 3.22 -9.32 -8.83
N GLY A 106 2.94 -9.93 -7.68
CA GLY A 106 1.88 -9.49 -6.79
C GLY A 106 2.13 -8.12 -6.16
N ILE A 107 3.37 -7.85 -5.71
CA ILE A 107 3.76 -6.54 -5.17
C ILE A 107 3.64 -5.46 -6.25
N THR A 108 4.12 -5.72 -7.47
CA THR A 108 4.05 -4.77 -8.58
C THR A 108 2.60 -4.48 -8.97
N LEU A 109 1.75 -5.51 -9.05
CA LEU A 109 0.31 -5.35 -9.30
C LEU A 109 -0.37 -4.53 -8.19
N SER A 110 0.02 -4.72 -6.94
CA SER A 110 -0.50 -3.94 -5.81
C SER A 110 -0.10 -2.46 -5.93
N PHE A 111 1.16 -2.16 -6.19
CA PHE A 111 1.66 -0.78 -6.32
C PHE A 111 1.12 -0.07 -7.56
N ALA A 112 0.77 -0.81 -8.62
CA ALA A 112 0.15 -0.26 -9.81
C ALA A 112 -1.24 0.36 -9.54
N THR A 113 -1.90 0.04 -8.43
CA THR A 113 -3.24 0.55 -8.08
C THR A 113 -3.25 1.91 -7.39
N VAL A 114 -2.11 2.42 -6.90
CA VAL A 114 -2.01 3.61 -6.04
C VAL A 114 -2.50 4.87 -6.74
N LEU A 115 -1.86 5.28 -7.84
CA LEU A 115 -2.29 6.45 -8.61
C LEU A 115 -3.69 6.26 -9.22
N PRO A 116 -4.04 5.11 -9.83
CA PRO A 116 -5.39 4.86 -10.29
C PRO A 116 -6.48 5.05 -9.23
N ALA A 117 -6.26 4.60 -8.00
CA ALA A 117 -7.18 4.81 -6.89
C ALA A 117 -7.36 6.29 -6.56
N ILE A 118 -6.27 7.07 -6.51
CA ILE A 118 -6.28 8.51 -6.26
C ILE A 118 -7.09 9.24 -7.34
N PHE A 119 -6.77 9.02 -8.62
CA PHE A 119 -7.42 9.70 -9.73
C PHE A 119 -8.89 9.33 -9.87
N LEU A 120 -9.22 8.07 -9.64
CA LEU A 120 -10.59 7.59 -9.74
C LEU A 120 -11.46 8.03 -8.56
N SER A 121 -10.90 8.11 -7.35
CA SER A 121 -11.62 8.64 -6.17
C SER A 121 -11.93 10.13 -6.33
N GLU A 122 -10.99 10.93 -6.83
CA GLU A 122 -11.25 12.34 -7.15
C GLU A 122 -12.39 12.46 -8.16
N ARG A 123 -12.35 11.66 -9.25
CA ARG A 123 -13.37 11.69 -10.28
C ARG A 123 -14.73 11.19 -9.77
N ALA A 124 -14.76 10.16 -8.92
CA ALA A 124 -15.99 9.70 -8.29
C ALA A 124 -16.64 10.77 -7.42
N LEU A 125 -15.84 11.48 -6.61
CA LEU A 125 -16.33 12.59 -5.78
C LEU A 125 -16.76 13.80 -6.62
N ARG A 126 -16.15 14.03 -7.76
CA ARG A 126 -16.59 15.06 -8.72
C ARG A 126 -17.96 14.74 -9.28
N GLU A 127 -18.24 13.47 -9.62
CA GLU A 127 -19.51 13.08 -10.22
C GLU A 127 -20.63 12.86 -9.19
N TYR A 128 -20.32 12.33 -8.02
CA TYR A 128 -21.30 11.91 -7.01
C TYR A 128 -21.26 12.72 -5.72
N GLY A 129 -20.14 13.37 -5.41
CA GLY A 129 -19.93 14.10 -4.17
C GLY A 129 -20.63 15.48 -4.13
N PRO A 130 -20.64 16.13 -2.97
CA PRO A 130 -21.17 17.49 -2.80
C PRO A 130 -20.28 18.57 -3.41
N TRP A 131 -19.00 18.25 -3.69
CA TRP A 131 -18.01 19.21 -4.25
C TRP A 131 -17.91 19.07 -5.76
N ARG A 132 -19.04 19.12 -6.46
CA ARG A 132 -19.09 19.06 -7.93
C ARG A 132 -18.50 20.34 -8.52
N ASP A 133 -17.85 20.18 -9.67
CA ASP A 133 -17.53 21.35 -10.48
C ASP A 133 -18.85 21.94 -11.03
N VAL A 134 -18.89 23.27 -11.19
CA VAL A 134 -20.03 23.94 -11.81
C VAL A 134 -20.20 23.42 -13.24
N PRO A 135 -21.43 23.09 -13.70
CA PRO A 135 -21.66 22.52 -15.02
C PRO A 135 -21.00 23.33 -16.14
N ALA A 136 -20.58 22.61 -17.21
CA ALA A 136 -19.86 23.21 -18.34
C ALA A 136 -20.63 24.34 -19.06
N ALA A 137 -21.97 24.39 -18.93
CA ALA A 137 -22.77 25.49 -19.45
C ALA A 137 -22.38 26.84 -18.86
N ASP A 138 -22.12 26.87 -17.53
CA ASP A 138 -21.64 28.07 -16.87
C ASP A 138 -20.18 28.42 -17.23
N HIS A 139 -19.42 27.45 -17.77
CA HIS A 139 -18.07 27.71 -18.26
C HIS A 139 -18.05 28.45 -19.60
N LEU A 140 -19.10 28.33 -20.44
CA LEU A 140 -19.21 29.05 -21.70
C LEU A 140 -19.53 30.52 -21.45
N GLU A 141 -20.45 30.80 -20.52
CA GLU A 141 -20.78 32.18 -20.11
C GLU A 141 -19.64 32.85 -19.30
N ARG A 142 -18.90 32.08 -18.50
CA ARG A 142 -17.71 32.57 -17.78
C ARG A 142 -16.46 32.72 -18.66
N ARG A 143 -16.46 32.18 -19.88
CA ARG A 143 -15.41 32.47 -20.87
C ARG A 143 -15.51 33.90 -21.44
N THR A 144 -16.68 34.51 -21.32
CA THR A 144 -16.92 35.90 -21.71
C THR A 144 -16.88 36.89 -20.54
N SER A 145 -17.08 36.42 -19.30
CA SER A 145 -16.79 37.21 -18.11
C SER A 145 -15.36 36.94 -17.65
N ALA A 146 -14.62 37.98 -17.33
CA ALA A 146 -13.24 37.94 -16.89
C ALA A 146 -12.97 36.76 -15.95
N ALA A 147 -11.91 35.99 -16.20
CA ALA A 147 -11.43 34.96 -15.29
C ALA A 147 -11.44 35.54 -13.86
N PRO A 148 -11.90 34.78 -12.82
CA PRO A 148 -11.86 35.31 -11.47
C PRO A 148 -10.45 35.85 -11.23
N GLU A 149 -10.36 37.14 -10.92
CA GLU A 149 -9.08 37.78 -10.63
C GLU A 149 -8.39 36.93 -9.58
N ALA A 150 -7.17 36.49 -9.87
CA ALA A 150 -6.38 35.71 -8.93
C ALA A 150 -6.28 36.53 -7.63
N ARG A 151 -6.70 35.94 -6.50
CA ARG A 151 -6.65 36.60 -5.19
C ARG A 151 -5.23 37.02 -4.81
N TRP A 152 -4.27 36.29 -5.31
CA TRP A 152 -2.83 36.51 -5.17
C TRP A 152 -2.12 35.71 -6.29
N ARG A 153 -0.91 36.13 -6.65
CA ARG A 153 -0.12 35.44 -7.67
C ARG A 153 1.22 35.03 -7.09
N LEU A 154 1.55 33.76 -7.23
CA LEU A 154 2.85 33.26 -6.78
C LEU A 154 3.96 33.73 -7.70
N GLU A 155 4.89 34.51 -7.14
CA GLU A 155 6.11 34.91 -7.82
C GLU A 155 7.07 33.73 -8.00
N ALA A 156 7.99 33.85 -8.96
CA ALA A 156 8.98 32.82 -9.22
C ALA A 156 9.83 32.46 -7.98
N ARG A 157 10.12 33.45 -7.13
CA ARG A 157 10.87 33.25 -5.87
C ARG A 157 10.08 32.42 -4.87
N ALA A 158 8.78 32.68 -4.72
CA ALA A 158 7.91 31.90 -3.85
C ALA A 158 7.77 30.46 -4.31
N LEU A 159 7.66 30.21 -5.62
CA LEU A 159 7.63 28.88 -6.21
C LEU A 159 8.94 28.11 -5.97
N LEU A 160 10.09 28.79 -6.08
CA LEU A 160 11.39 28.20 -5.75
C LEU A 160 11.53 27.90 -4.24
N ALA A 161 11.03 28.80 -3.39
CA ALA A 161 11.05 28.60 -1.95
C ALA A 161 10.19 27.38 -1.56
N LEU A 162 9.00 27.20 -2.17
CA LEU A 162 8.17 26.00 -1.97
C LEU A 162 8.89 24.73 -2.41
N GLN A 163 9.56 24.75 -3.56
CA GLN A 163 10.34 23.59 -4.02
C GLN A 163 11.51 23.28 -3.07
N ALA A 164 12.24 24.29 -2.60
CA ALA A 164 13.30 24.12 -1.61
C ALA A 164 12.75 23.56 -0.29
N LEU A 165 11.61 24.08 0.19
CA LEU A 165 10.92 23.54 1.36
C LEU A 165 10.52 22.06 1.14
N GLY A 166 10.00 21.72 -0.04
CA GLY A 166 9.67 20.34 -0.37
C GLY A 166 10.88 19.40 -0.32
N VAL A 167 12.02 19.84 -0.84
CA VAL A 167 13.29 19.09 -0.74
C VAL A 167 13.68 18.92 0.75
N VAL A 168 13.57 19.96 1.56
CA VAL A 168 13.82 19.88 3.00
C VAL A 168 12.87 18.87 3.67
N CYS A 169 11.57 18.90 3.32
CA CYS A 169 10.59 17.95 3.82
C CYS A 169 10.91 16.48 3.46
N LEU A 170 11.56 16.24 2.33
CA LEU A 170 12.00 14.89 1.93
C LEU A 170 13.33 14.47 2.60
N LEU A 171 14.23 15.40 2.86
CA LEU A 171 15.55 15.10 3.43
C LEU A 171 15.57 15.02 4.96
N LEU A 172 14.79 15.87 5.66
CA LEU A 172 14.73 15.86 7.13
C LEU A 172 14.32 14.49 7.70
N PRO A 173 13.33 13.78 7.16
CA PRO A 173 12.98 12.42 7.60
C PRO A 173 14.14 11.43 7.47
N LEU A 174 15.01 11.59 6.46
CA LEU A 174 16.16 10.72 6.29
C LEU A 174 17.24 10.98 7.34
N ALA A 175 17.38 12.22 7.80
CA ALA A 175 18.30 12.59 8.88
C ALA A 175 17.74 12.19 10.27
N TRP A 176 16.52 12.57 10.57
CA TRP A 176 15.85 12.34 11.86
C TRP A 176 14.49 11.65 11.69
N PRO A 177 14.47 10.35 11.35
CA PRO A 177 13.24 9.62 10.98
C PRO A 177 12.17 9.59 12.07
N ARG A 178 12.55 9.55 13.34
CA ARG A 178 11.61 9.45 14.47
C ARG A 178 10.75 10.71 14.66
N ILE A 179 11.23 11.86 14.22
CA ILE A 179 10.58 13.16 14.46
C ILE A 179 9.90 13.65 13.18
N PHE A 180 10.63 13.62 12.07
CA PHE A 180 10.22 14.30 10.85
C PHE A 180 9.57 13.37 9.80
N PHE A 181 9.37 12.08 10.10
CA PHE A 181 8.75 11.14 9.14
C PHE A 181 7.42 11.66 8.52
N PRO A 182 6.56 12.45 9.22
CA PRO A 182 5.32 12.92 8.60
C PRO A 182 5.52 13.89 7.43
N LEU A 183 6.67 14.57 7.38
CA LEU A 183 6.98 15.54 6.31
C LEU A 183 7.12 14.87 4.93
N VAL A 184 7.39 13.56 4.89
CA VAL A 184 7.43 12.81 3.63
C VAL A 184 6.12 12.96 2.84
N TRP A 185 4.98 13.05 3.53
CA TRP A 185 3.65 13.10 2.93
C TRP A 185 3.24 14.46 2.35
N VAL A 186 4.14 15.44 2.34
CA VAL A 186 3.90 16.74 1.70
C VAL A 186 5.04 17.15 0.76
N GLY A 187 6.18 16.47 0.88
CA GLY A 187 7.40 16.85 0.18
C GLY A 187 7.28 16.80 -1.33
N VAL A 188 6.68 15.72 -1.87
CA VAL A 188 6.51 15.53 -3.32
C VAL A 188 5.57 16.60 -3.91
N THR A 189 4.47 16.92 -3.23
CA THR A 189 3.56 18.00 -3.66
C THR A 189 4.31 19.33 -3.77
N LEU A 190 5.07 19.70 -2.73
CA LEU A 190 5.81 20.97 -2.70
C LEU A 190 6.91 21.05 -3.76
N VAL A 191 7.50 19.93 -4.16
CA VAL A 191 8.49 19.89 -5.26
C VAL A 191 7.80 19.94 -6.60
N ALA A 192 6.77 19.14 -6.82
CA ALA A 192 6.18 18.90 -8.13
C ALA A 192 5.18 19.98 -8.55
N ASP A 193 4.27 20.40 -7.65
CA ASP A 193 3.16 21.28 -8.01
C ASP A 193 3.62 22.70 -8.45
N PRO A 194 4.68 23.33 -7.90
CA PRO A 194 5.20 24.59 -8.44
C PRO A 194 5.65 24.49 -9.90
N TRP A 195 6.09 23.32 -10.35
CA TRP A 195 6.44 23.10 -11.74
C TRP A 195 5.19 22.94 -12.62
N VAL A 196 4.18 22.19 -12.14
CA VAL A 196 2.86 22.09 -12.78
C VAL A 196 2.23 23.49 -12.87
N TYR A 197 2.26 24.29 -11.80
CA TYR A 197 1.74 25.65 -11.76
C TYR A 197 2.30 26.54 -12.91
N ARG A 198 3.59 26.41 -13.20
CA ARG A 198 4.23 27.21 -14.27
C ARG A 198 3.88 26.74 -15.68
N ARG A 199 3.60 25.45 -15.89
CA ARG A 199 3.48 24.82 -17.21
C ARG A 199 2.05 24.44 -17.57
N ASP A 200 1.29 24.02 -16.59
CA ASP A 200 -0.12 23.60 -16.72
C ASP A 200 -0.93 24.03 -15.49
N PRO A 201 -1.19 25.35 -15.33
CA PRO A 201 -1.89 25.86 -14.15
C PRO A 201 -3.24 25.20 -13.88
N ARG A 202 -3.94 24.74 -14.93
CA ARG A 202 -5.26 24.12 -14.81
C ARG A 202 -5.25 22.85 -13.96
N ASN A 203 -4.12 22.17 -13.85
CA ASN A 203 -3.95 20.94 -13.08
C ASN A 203 -3.10 21.12 -11.82
N SER A 204 -2.69 22.37 -11.51
CA SER A 204 -1.96 22.72 -10.30
C SER A 204 -2.90 22.94 -9.12
N LEU A 205 -2.56 22.37 -7.98
CA LEU A 205 -3.23 22.59 -6.70
C LEU A 205 -2.98 24.02 -6.18
N LEU A 206 -1.78 24.54 -6.37
CA LEU A 206 -1.44 25.92 -6.04
C LEU A 206 -2.31 26.92 -6.80
N HIS A 207 -2.57 26.67 -8.10
CA HIS A 207 -3.44 27.50 -8.89
C HIS A 207 -4.92 27.41 -8.45
N ASP A 208 -5.36 26.25 -8.02
CA ASP A 208 -6.69 26.09 -7.42
C ASP A 208 -6.82 26.96 -6.14
N LEU A 209 -5.82 26.93 -5.27
CA LEU A 209 -5.78 27.75 -4.06
C LEU A 209 -5.74 29.24 -4.41
N GLU A 210 -4.91 29.65 -5.37
CA GLU A 210 -4.79 31.04 -5.86
C GLU A 210 -6.13 31.58 -6.35
N THR A 211 -6.87 30.78 -7.10
CA THR A 211 -8.15 31.17 -7.69
C THR A 211 -9.36 30.93 -6.77
N GLY A 212 -9.15 30.40 -5.55
CA GLY A 212 -10.20 30.07 -4.59
C GLY A 212 -11.06 28.86 -5.01
N ARG A 213 -10.53 27.96 -5.85
CA ARG A 213 -11.18 26.73 -6.29
C ARG A 213 -10.79 25.57 -5.39
N PHE A 214 -11.41 25.45 -4.24
CA PHE A 214 -11.07 24.44 -3.24
C PHE A 214 -11.66 23.05 -3.53
N GLN A 215 -12.55 22.90 -4.53
CA GLN A 215 -13.28 21.66 -4.79
C GLN A 215 -12.34 20.47 -5.06
N ARG A 216 -11.36 20.64 -5.97
CA ARG A 216 -10.41 19.56 -6.29
C ARG A 216 -9.50 19.21 -5.11
N PRO A 217 -8.81 20.15 -4.44
CA PRO A 217 -8.08 19.86 -3.21
C PRO A 217 -8.90 19.11 -2.18
N ILE A 218 -10.16 19.53 -1.92
CA ILE A 218 -11.04 18.85 -0.97
C ILE A 218 -11.38 17.43 -1.44
N ARG A 219 -11.71 17.22 -2.74
CA ARG A 219 -11.98 15.89 -3.27
C ARG A 219 -10.77 14.97 -3.14
N LEU A 220 -9.55 15.45 -3.37
CA LEU A 220 -8.33 14.68 -3.19
C LEU A 220 -8.10 14.32 -1.72
N LEU A 221 -8.28 15.25 -0.80
CA LEU A 221 -8.16 14.99 0.64
C LEU A 221 -9.19 13.96 1.12
N VAL A 222 -10.45 14.13 0.77
CA VAL A 222 -11.53 13.21 1.16
C VAL A 222 -11.38 11.86 0.44
N GLY A 223 -11.08 11.88 -0.85
CA GLY A 223 -10.81 10.68 -1.65
C GLY A 223 -9.61 9.91 -1.10
N GLY A 224 -8.53 10.63 -0.77
CA GLY A 224 -7.34 10.04 -0.14
C GLY A 224 -7.66 9.34 1.18
N MET A 225 -8.48 9.97 2.04
CA MET A 225 -8.93 9.33 3.28
C MET A 225 -9.77 8.07 2.99
N ALA A 226 -10.71 8.15 2.05
CA ALA A 226 -11.57 7.02 1.71
C ALA A 226 -10.78 5.82 1.14
N ILE A 227 -9.86 6.06 0.20
CA ILE A 227 -8.99 5.00 -0.33
C ILE A 227 -8.03 4.48 0.73
N GLY A 228 -7.54 5.31 1.64
CA GLY A 228 -6.71 4.90 2.76
C GLY A 228 -7.42 3.93 3.71
N LEU A 229 -8.69 4.19 4.03
CA LEU A 229 -9.51 3.27 4.81
C LEU A 229 -9.70 1.93 4.09
N LEU A 230 -9.95 1.93 2.78
CA LEU A 230 -10.04 0.69 1.99
C LEU A 230 -8.68 -0.03 1.91
N TRP A 231 -7.59 0.69 1.81
CA TRP A 231 -6.24 0.11 1.82
C TRP A 231 -5.98 -0.68 3.10
N GLU A 232 -6.29 -0.07 4.23
CA GLU A 232 -6.10 -0.72 5.52
C GLU A 232 -7.05 -1.90 5.73
N LEU A 233 -8.31 -1.78 5.28
CA LEU A 233 -9.26 -2.88 5.32
C LEU A 233 -8.77 -4.08 4.50
N PHE A 234 -8.31 -3.86 3.27
CA PHE A 234 -7.82 -4.95 2.40
C PHE A 234 -6.48 -5.50 2.89
N ASN A 235 -5.60 -4.65 3.42
CA ASN A 235 -4.35 -5.08 4.04
C ASN A 235 -4.61 -5.98 5.25
N MET A 236 -5.54 -5.60 6.12
CA MET A 236 -5.87 -6.39 7.30
C MET A 236 -6.40 -7.78 6.92
N ALA A 237 -7.22 -7.88 5.88
CA ALA A 237 -7.84 -9.12 5.43
C ALA A 237 -6.84 -10.07 4.74
N ALA A 238 -5.86 -9.54 4.01
CA ALA A 238 -4.89 -10.35 3.26
C ALA A 238 -3.91 -11.09 4.19
N ARG A 239 -3.46 -12.28 3.79
CA ARG A 239 -2.37 -13.01 4.44
C ARG A 239 -1.03 -12.32 4.18
N GLY A 240 -0.70 -12.08 2.91
CA GLY A 240 0.45 -11.26 2.51
C GLY A 240 0.12 -9.79 2.73
N LYS A 241 0.72 -9.17 3.74
CA LYS A 241 0.38 -7.82 4.18
C LYS A 241 1.59 -7.03 4.68
N TRP A 242 1.37 -5.75 4.96
CA TRP A 242 2.34 -4.93 5.69
C TRP A 242 1.87 -4.65 7.12
N ILE A 243 2.85 -4.46 8.00
CA ILE A 243 2.65 -4.12 9.41
C ILE A 243 3.40 -2.82 9.69
N TYR A 244 2.72 -1.88 10.36
CA TYR A 244 3.30 -0.58 10.70
C TYR A 244 4.12 -0.61 11.98
N THR A 245 5.20 0.17 11.95
CA THR A 245 6.16 0.39 13.03
C THR A 245 6.40 1.87 13.27
N VAL A 246 5.38 2.69 13.10
CA VAL A 246 5.47 4.16 13.23
C VAL A 246 5.79 4.55 14.67
N PRO A 247 6.87 5.31 14.93
CA PRO A 247 7.28 5.65 16.28
C PRO A 247 6.25 6.47 17.05
N GLY A 248 5.98 6.12 18.32
CA GLY A 248 5.16 6.90 19.23
C GLY A 248 3.65 6.82 19.05
N LEU A 249 3.17 6.08 18.06
CA LEU A 249 1.73 5.96 17.73
C LEU A 249 1.25 4.51 17.74
N GLU A 250 1.96 3.62 18.43
CA GLU A 250 1.76 2.17 18.32
C GLU A 250 0.55 1.63 19.11
N GLU A 251 -0.01 2.42 20.05
CA GLU A 251 -1.01 1.93 21.01
C GLU A 251 -2.44 2.00 20.49
N LEU A 252 -2.79 3.07 19.76
CA LEU A 252 -4.14 3.24 19.23
C LEU A 252 -4.15 2.99 17.73
N LYS A 253 -4.61 1.81 17.32
CA LYS A 253 -4.70 1.37 15.93
C LYS A 253 -6.14 1.18 15.50
N LEU A 254 -6.42 1.53 14.24
CA LEU A 254 -7.57 1.08 13.49
C LEU A 254 -7.04 0.20 12.34
N PHE A 255 -7.49 -1.05 12.28
CA PHE A 255 -6.84 -2.10 11.45
C PHE A 255 -5.37 -2.28 11.85
N GLU A 256 -4.43 -2.20 10.90
CA GLU A 256 -2.99 -2.23 11.19
C GLU A 256 -2.39 -0.84 11.40
N MET A 257 -3.08 0.23 10.96
CA MET A 257 -2.59 1.60 10.96
C MET A 257 -2.83 2.29 12.31
N PRO A 258 -1.82 2.97 12.91
CA PRO A 258 -2.06 3.93 13.97
C PRO A 258 -3.06 5.02 13.52
N VAL A 259 -4.04 5.38 14.37
CA VAL A 259 -5.12 6.30 13.99
C VAL A 259 -4.61 7.62 13.40
N LEU A 260 -3.55 8.20 13.97
CA LEU A 260 -2.95 9.43 13.43
C LEU A 260 -2.25 9.20 12.08
N GLY A 261 -1.87 7.97 11.73
CA GLY A 261 -1.27 7.62 10.44
C GLY A 261 -2.25 7.80 9.28
N PHE A 262 -3.56 7.72 9.53
CA PHE A 262 -4.58 7.94 8.50
C PHE A 262 -4.51 9.34 7.88
N PHE A 263 -4.01 10.34 8.60
CA PHE A 263 -3.78 11.68 8.04
C PHE A 263 -2.74 11.70 6.90
N GLY A 264 -1.90 10.68 6.78
CA GLY A 264 -0.98 10.55 5.64
C GLY A 264 -1.68 10.33 4.30
N PHE A 265 -2.81 9.61 4.27
CA PHE A 265 -3.50 9.27 3.02
C PHE A 265 -4.08 10.46 2.26
N PRO A 266 -4.75 11.46 2.91
CA PRO A 266 -5.14 12.70 2.28
C PRO A 266 -3.98 13.41 1.56
N PHE A 267 -2.84 13.53 2.22
CA PHE A 267 -1.66 14.19 1.66
C PHE A 267 -1.02 13.36 0.54
N LEU A 268 -0.97 12.03 0.68
CA LEU A 268 -0.53 11.13 -0.40
C LEU A 268 -1.36 11.32 -1.68
N ALA A 269 -2.66 11.59 -1.56
CA ALA A 269 -3.49 11.88 -2.73
C ALA A 269 -3.09 13.18 -3.44
N LEU A 270 -2.72 14.23 -2.68
CA LEU A 270 -2.17 15.47 -3.25
C LEU A 270 -0.82 15.20 -3.93
N GLU A 271 0.04 14.38 -3.31
CA GLU A 271 1.33 14.01 -3.87
C GLU A 271 1.20 13.22 -5.17
N GLY A 272 0.31 12.21 -5.20
CA GLY A 272 0.05 11.42 -6.40
C GLY A 272 -0.49 12.26 -7.55
N TRP A 273 -1.39 13.20 -7.25
CA TRP A 273 -1.90 14.16 -8.23
C TRP A 273 -0.78 15.03 -8.82
N SER A 274 -0.02 15.71 -7.95
CA SER A 274 1.05 16.62 -8.36
C SER A 274 2.18 15.91 -9.09
N ALA A 275 2.60 14.74 -8.61
CA ALA A 275 3.65 13.93 -9.22
C ALA A 275 3.27 13.47 -10.63
N TYR A 276 2.04 12.95 -10.82
CA TYR A 276 1.62 12.50 -12.13
C TYR A 276 1.50 13.67 -13.13
N HIS A 277 0.94 14.81 -12.72
CA HIS A 277 0.84 15.99 -13.59
C HIS A 277 2.22 16.58 -13.89
N ALA A 278 3.18 16.48 -12.98
CA ALA A 278 4.57 16.82 -13.28
C ALA A 278 5.17 15.93 -14.39
N LEU A 279 4.88 14.63 -14.36
CA LEU A 279 5.27 13.71 -15.45
C LEU A 279 4.57 14.06 -16.78
N VAL A 280 3.29 14.45 -16.72
CA VAL A 280 2.55 14.93 -17.92
C VAL A 280 3.22 16.18 -18.50
N VAL A 281 3.53 17.15 -17.66
CA VAL A 281 4.21 18.40 -18.06
C VAL A 281 5.62 18.14 -18.62
N ALA A 282 6.28 17.08 -18.12
CA ALA A 282 7.57 16.62 -18.64
C ALA A 282 7.44 15.87 -19.98
N GLY A 283 6.22 15.56 -20.43
CA GLY A 283 6.00 14.76 -21.65
C GLY A 283 6.29 13.26 -21.45
N LEU A 284 6.30 12.79 -20.20
CA LEU A 284 6.57 11.39 -19.80
C LEU A 284 5.29 10.59 -19.56
N ALA A 285 4.19 11.28 -19.29
CA ALA A 285 2.91 10.64 -18.99
C ALA A 285 1.79 11.20 -19.88
N VAL A 286 0.73 10.40 -20.04
CA VAL A 286 -0.43 10.77 -20.85
C VAL A 286 -1.40 11.63 -20.02
N HIS A 287 -1.87 12.74 -20.60
CA HIS A 287 -2.80 13.64 -19.93
C HIS A 287 -4.16 12.97 -19.66
N PRO A 288 -4.74 13.11 -18.45
CA PRO A 288 -6.00 12.44 -18.09
C PRO A 288 -7.23 12.93 -18.88
N ASP A 289 -7.30 14.20 -19.27
CA ASP A 289 -8.49 14.82 -19.85
C ASP A 289 -8.34 15.29 -21.29
N LEU A 290 -7.12 15.47 -21.80
CA LEU A 290 -6.88 15.90 -23.16
C LEU A 290 -6.72 14.69 -24.10
N PRO A 291 -7.35 14.73 -25.29
CA PRO A 291 -7.00 13.76 -26.34
C PRO A 291 -5.52 13.96 -26.69
N SER A 292 -4.80 12.86 -26.90
CA SER A 292 -3.44 12.91 -27.42
C SER A 292 -3.46 13.51 -28.84
N THR A 293 -3.34 14.83 -28.94
CA THR A 293 -3.22 15.51 -30.22
C THR A 293 -1.80 15.32 -30.72
N ARG A 294 -1.66 15.13 -32.03
CA ARG A 294 -0.35 14.99 -32.74
C ARG A 294 0.64 16.15 -32.52
N GLY A 295 0.28 17.14 -31.70
CA GLY A 295 1.04 18.36 -31.44
C GLY A 295 1.61 18.50 -30.04
N ASP A 296 1.34 17.57 -29.10
CA ASP A 296 1.98 17.62 -27.80
C ASP A 296 3.49 17.41 -27.97
N ARG A 297 4.27 18.46 -27.63
CA ARG A 297 5.73 18.44 -27.65
C ARG A 297 6.24 17.51 -26.56
N GLY A 298 5.99 16.19 -26.72
CA GLY A 298 6.61 15.16 -25.90
C GLY A 298 8.15 15.24 -26.05
N LEU A 299 8.85 14.69 -25.08
CA LEU A 299 10.27 14.46 -25.20
C LEU A 299 10.59 13.68 -26.48
N ARG A 300 11.80 13.92 -27.04
CA ARG A 300 12.27 13.08 -28.14
C ARG A 300 12.12 11.61 -27.78
N PRO A 301 11.67 10.73 -28.68
CA PRO A 301 11.41 9.32 -28.40
C PRO A 301 12.55 8.62 -27.64
N GLY A 302 13.81 8.94 -27.94
CA GLY A 302 14.98 8.42 -27.26
C GLY A 302 15.03 8.78 -25.77
N TRP A 303 14.67 10.00 -25.40
CA TRP A 303 14.63 10.42 -23.99
C TRP A 303 13.46 9.76 -23.23
N THR A 304 12.31 9.62 -23.86
CA THR A 304 11.18 8.91 -23.26
C THR A 304 11.54 7.44 -22.96
N LEU A 305 12.22 6.78 -23.91
CA LEU A 305 12.70 5.42 -23.73
C LEU A 305 13.76 5.34 -22.62
N ALA A 306 14.74 6.24 -22.61
CA ALA A 306 15.79 6.26 -21.60
C ALA A 306 15.25 6.48 -20.18
N ILE A 307 14.30 7.40 -20.01
CA ILE A 307 13.68 7.67 -18.71
C ILE A 307 12.77 6.49 -18.30
N GLY A 308 12.03 5.91 -19.23
CA GLY A 308 11.27 4.68 -18.99
C GLY A 308 12.15 3.51 -18.53
N ALA A 309 13.29 3.31 -19.19
CA ALA A 309 14.29 2.30 -18.80
C ALA A 309 14.91 2.61 -17.42
N ALA A 310 15.22 3.87 -17.14
CA ALA A 310 15.71 4.29 -15.82
C ALA A 310 14.66 4.06 -14.71
N ALA A 311 13.39 4.33 -14.97
CA ALA A 311 12.29 4.05 -14.03
C ALA A 311 12.10 2.55 -13.79
N ALA A 312 12.25 1.73 -14.83
CA ALA A 312 12.19 0.27 -14.72
C ALA A 312 13.39 -0.26 -13.90
N LEU A 313 14.61 0.22 -14.19
CA LEU A 313 15.81 -0.14 -13.42
C LEU A 313 15.68 0.28 -11.95
N PHE A 314 15.24 1.52 -11.68
CA PHE A 314 14.94 2.00 -10.33
C PHE A 314 13.96 1.07 -9.62
N SER A 315 12.87 0.71 -10.29
CA SER A 315 11.85 -0.19 -9.73
C SER A 315 12.44 -1.56 -9.39
N ALA A 316 13.23 -2.15 -10.28
CA ALA A 316 13.88 -3.43 -10.05
C ALA A 316 14.87 -3.38 -8.86
N LEU A 317 15.67 -2.31 -8.75
CA LEU A 317 16.63 -2.13 -7.66
C LEU A 317 15.93 -1.96 -6.30
N VAL A 318 14.85 -1.17 -6.25
CA VAL A 318 14.09 -0.97 -5.00
C VAL A 318 13.37 -2.25 -4.61
N LEU A 319 12.72 -2.95 -5.54
CA LEU A 319 12.11 -4.26 -5.29
C LEU A 319 13.15 -5.26 -4.75
N HIS A 320 14.33 -5.34 -5.36
CA HIS A 320 15.41 -6.17 -4.83
C HIS A 320 15.81 -5.75 -3.41
N GLY A 321 15.97 -4.44 -3.16
CA GLY A 321 16.27 -3.89 -1.83
C GLY A 321 15.21 -4.22 -0.77
N MET A 322 13.94 -4.32 -1.15
CA MET A 322 12.86 -4.71 -0.24
C MET A 322 13.05 -6.12 0.31
N THR A 323 13.60 -7.06 -0.49
CA THR A 323 13.91 -8.44 -0.02
C THR A 323 14.83 -8.43 1.19
N ILE A 324 15.75 -7.49 1.25
CA ILE A 324 16.76 -7.40 2.31
C ILE A 324 16.28 -6.49 3.46
N GLY A 325 15.57 -5.40 3.12
CA GLY A 325 15.29 -4.30 4.06
C GLY A 325 13.92 -4.35 4.71
N THR A 326 12.86 -4.63 3.95
CA THR A 326 11.48 -4.45 4.41
C THR A 326 10.65 -5.74 4.42
N ILE A 327 11.01 -6.78 3.65
CA ILE A 327 10.36 -8.08 3.79
C ILE A 327 10.90 -8.80 5.02
N SER A 328 10.01 -9.11 5.97
CA SER A 328 10.35 -9.80 7.22
C SER A 328 10.22 -11.31 7.09
N SER A 329 9.19 -11.77 6.38
CA SER A 329 8.91 -13.20 6.26
C SER A 329 8.22 -13.54 4.95
N THR A 330 8.43 -14.76 4.51
CA THR A 330 7.65 -15.42 3.47
C THR A 330 6.57 -16.31 4.11
N THR A 331 5.63 -16.78 3.31
CA THR A 331 4.57 -17.69 3.77
C THR A 331 5.19 -18.98 4.33
N PRO A 332 4.98 -19.30 5.62
CA PRO A 332 5.57 -20.47 6.22
C PRO A 332 4.88 -21.75 5.70
N ARG A 333 5.65 -22.84 5.59
CA ARG A 333 5.20 -24.13 5.10
C ARG A 333 5.44 -25.22 6.12
N LEU A 334 4.58 -26.28 6.10
CA LEU A 334 4.73 -27.45 6.98
C LEU A 334 5.96 -28.32 6.66
N GLU A 335 6.47 -28.23 5.45
CA GLU A 335 7.69 -28.95 5.01
C GLU A 335 8.90 -28.68 5.91
N VAL A 336 8.90 -27.56 6.66
CA VAL A 336 9.98 -27.22 7.61
C VAL A 336 10.16 -28.27 8.70
N PHE A 337 9.15 -29.08 8.99
CA PHE A 337 9.25 -30.15 10.00
C PHE A 337 10.01 -31.38 9.51
N ASP A 338 10.23 -31.51 8.19
CA ASP A 338 10.87 -32.66 7.53
C ASP A 338 10.36 -34.01 8.08
N ASP A 339 9.04 -34.14 8.17
CA ASP A 339 8.35 -35.23 8.84
C ASP A 339 7.22 -35.80 7.96
N PRO A 340 7.07 -37.11 7.83
CA PRO A 340 5.94 -37.70 7.11
C PRO A 340 4.55 -37.18 7.60
N ALA A 341 4.41 -36.94 8.91
CA ALA A 341 3.15 -36.42 9.48
C ALA A 341 2.83 -35.01 8.99
N SER A 342 3.83 -34.16 8.73
CA SER A 342 3.59 -32.80 8.19
C SER A 342 3.03 -32.89 6.77
N ARG A 343 3.48 -33.84 5.95
CA ARG A 343 2.93 -34.09 4.61
C ARG A 343 1.50 -34.63 4.67
N THR A 344 1.20 -35.46 5.66
CA THR A 344 -0.18 -35.95 5.88
C THR A 344 -1.13 -34.82 6.25
N LEU A 345 -0.72 -33.91 7.11
CA LEU A 345 -1.48 -32.72 7.47
C LEU A 345 -1.70 -31.80 6.27
N GLU A 346 -0.64 -31.55 5.50
CA GLU A 346 -0.72 -30.70 4.30
C GLU A 346 -1.66 -31.33 3.24
N ALA A 347 -1.59 -32.65 3.02
CA ALA A 347 -2.52 -33.37 2.17
C ALA A 347 -3.97 -33.32 2.66
N SER A 348 -4.18 -33.14 3.97
CA SER A 348 -5.50 -32.93 4.59
C SER A 348 -5.95 -31.46 4.60
N GLY A 349 -5.17 -30.56 3.98
CA GLY A 349 -5.49 -29.13 3.85
C GLY A 349 -5.07 -28.26 5.03
N TYR A 350 -4.29 -28.79 5.98
CA TYR A 350 -3.72 -27.97 7.05
C TYR A 350 -2.57 -27.10 6.53
N ASP A 351 -2.52 -25.87 7.03
CA ASP A 351 -1.36 -24.99 6.86
C ASP A 351 -0.77 -24.61 8.25
N VAL A 352 0.28 -23.81 8.25
CA VAL A 352 0.94 -23.36 9.51
C VAL A 352 0.02 -22.47 10.35
N PHE A 353 -0.90 -21.75 9.73
CA PHE A 353 -1.87 -20.92 10.46
C PHE A 353 -2.93 -21.79 11.15
N ASP A 354 -3.34 -22.91 10.54
CA ASP A 354 -4.22 -23.90 11.17
C ASP A 354 -3.53 -24.53 12.37
N LEU A 355 -2.23 -24.86 12.25
CA LEU A 355 -1.47 -25.39 13.38
C LEU A 355 -1.38 -24.41 14.55
N ALA A 356 -1.26 -23.12 14.29
CA ALA A 356 -1.17 -22.11 15.35
C ALA A 356 -2.45 -22.04 16.20
N ASP A 357 -3.60 -22.38 15.61
CA ASP A 357 -4.91 -22.37 16.27
C ASP A 357 -5.35 -23.78 16.76
N ALA A 358 -4.59 -24.84 16.41
CA ALA A 358 -4.96 -26.22 16.73
C ALA A 358 -4.84 -26.55 18.23
N ASP A 359 -5.72 -27.44 18.70
CA ASP A 359 -5.52 -28.12 19.97
C ASP A 359 -4.46 -29.22 19.81
N PRO A 360 -3.44 -29.30 20.68
CA PRO A 360 -2.39 -30.31 20.58
C PRO A 360 -2.87 -31.75 20.62
N LEU A 361 -3.99 -32.04 21.31
CA LEU A 361 -4.57 -33.40 21.39
C LEU A 361 -5.23 -33.76 20.06
N GLU A 362 -6.02 -32.85 19.48
CA GLU A 362 -6.66 -33.05 18.18
C GLU A 362 -5.61 -33.18 17.08
N LEU A 363 -4.58 -32.33 17.08
CA LEU A 363 -3.46 -32.40 16.14
C LEU A 363 -2.68 -33.71 16.26
N SER A 364 -2.44 -34.18 17.49
CA SER A 364 -1.81 -35.47 17.78
C SER A 364 -2.57 -36.65 17.11
N ALA A 365 -3.88 -36.65 17.24
CA ALA A 365 -4.73 -37.66 16.64
C ALA A 365 -4.76 -37.56 15.11
N ALA A 366 -4.90 -36.37 14.56
CA ALA A 366 -4.96 -36.14 13.12
C ALA A 366 -3.63 -36.47 12.40
N ALA A 367 -2.50 -36.15 13.02
CA ALA A 367 -1.18 -36.34 12.44
C ALA A 367 -0.54 -37.70 12.79
N GLY A 368 -1.13 -38.48 13.72
CA GLY A 368 -0.53 -39.72 14.19
C GLY A 368 0.79 -39.55 14.94
N ILE A 369 0.99 -38.40 15.61
CA ILE A 369 2.22 -38.06 16.37
C ILE A 369 1.92 -37.95 17.85
N GLY A 370 2.92 -38.14 18.71
CA GLY A 370 2.73 -38.00 20.15
C GLY A 370 2.34 -36.56 20.55
N THR A 371 1.48 -36.41 21.57
CA THR A 371 0.91 -35.14 22.04
C THR A 371 2.00 -34.08 22.35
N ALA A 372 3.11 -34.50 22.99
CA ALA A 372 4.20 -33.63 23.29
C ALA A 372 4.89 -33.04 21.99
N ARG A 373 4.88 -33.80 20.90
CA ARG A 373 5.36 -33.34 19.60
C ARG A 373 4.37 -32.38 18.95
N ALA A 374 3.09 -32.71 18.98
CA ALA A 374 2.02 -31.84 18.51
C ALA A 374 2.04 -30.49 19.23
N ALA A 375 2.20 -30.48 20.55
CA ALA A 375 2.30 -29.27 21.35
C ALA A 375 3.49 -28.38 20.88
N ARG A 376 4.67 -28.97 20.62
CA ARG A 376 5.82 -28.23 20.10
C ARG A 376 5.57 -27.65 18.70
N TRP A 377 4.82 -28.35 17.85
CA TRP A 377 4.46 -27.84 16.51
C TRP A 377 3.48 -26.68 16.59
N VAL A 378 2.48 -26.77 17.48
CA VAL A 378 1.54 -25.66 17.75
C VAL A 378 2.30 -24.44 18.28
N GLU A 379 3.18 -24.64 19.24
CA GLU A 379 3.98 -23.55 19.83
C GLU A 379 4.87 -22.87 18.79
N TRP A 380 5.55 -23.66 17.96
CA TRP A 380 6.34 -23.13 16.84
C TRP A 380 5.47 -22.38 15.85
N ALA A 381 4.29 -22.91 15.49
CA ALA A 381 3.39 -22.27 14.55
C ALA A 381 2.86 -20.93 15.10
N ARG A 382 2.52 -20.86 16.38
CA ARG A 382 2.14 -19.61 17.07
C ARG A 382 3.26 -18.56 17.00
N LEU A 383 4.50 -18.96 17.22
CA LEU A 383 5.64 -18.07 17.15
C LEU A 383 5.88 -17.57 15.72
N VAL A 384 5.85 -18.47 14.73
CA VAL A 384 6.09 -18.17 13.32
C VAL A 384 5.03 -17.22 12.74
N THR A 385 3.78 -17.41 13.14
CA THR A 385 2.66 -16.60 12.62
C THR A 385 2.50 -15.27 13.34
N LEU A 386 3.08 -15.10 14.54
CA LEU A 386 3.00 -13.87 15.31
C LEU A 386 3.61 -12.68 14.55
N ARG A 387 2.78 -11.74 14.15
CA ARG A 387 3.22 -10.48 13.51
C ARG A 387 4.28 -10.66 12.41
N GLY A 388 4.20 -11.78 11.71
CA GLY A 388 5.10 -12.07 10.60
C GLY A 388 6.54 -12.32 11.03
N ILE A 389 6.77 -12.95 12.16
CA ILE A 389 8.09 -13.45 12.55
C ILE A 389 8.62 -14.33 11.41
N GLY A 390 7.83 -15.33 10.98
CA GLY A 390 8.22 -16.24 9.91
C GLY A 390 9.27 -17.26 10.33
N THR A 391 9.47 -18.29 9.52
CA THR A 391 10.34 -19.43 9.83
C THR A 391 11.76 -18.99 10.17
N ALA A 392 12.39 -18.20 9.29
CA ALA A 392 13.79 -17.79 9.47
C ALA A 392 14.05 -16.97 10.75
N ASN A 393 13.10 -16.11 11.16
CA ASN A 393 13.26 -15.37 12.40
C ASN A 393 12.91 -16.23 13.63
N ALA A 394 11.96 -17.19 13.52
CA ALA A 394 11.65 -18.12 14.59
C ALA A 394 12.86 -19.02 14.90
N ASP A 395 13.58 -19.50 13.89
CA ASP A 395 14.83 -20.27 14.08
C ASP A 395 15.91 -19.44 14.79
N ARG A 396 16.03 -18.16 14.43
CA ARG A 396 16.96 -17.23 15.09
C ARG A 396 16.56 -16.92 16.53
N LEU A 397 15.24 -16.77 16.79
CA LEU A 397 14.72 -16.60 18.16
C LEU A 397 15.06 -17.83 19.01
N ARG A 398 14.85 -19.02 18.47
CA ARG A 398 15.21 -20.28 19.14
C ARG A 398 16.72 -20.37 19.43
N ALA A 399 17.57 -20.01 18.46
CA ALA A 399 19.02 -19.96 18.65
C ALA A 399 19.43 -18.92 19.70
N ALA A 400 18.65 -17.85 19.90
CA ALA A 400 18.83 -16.83 20.93
C ALA A 400 18.17 -17.21 22.29
N GLY A 401 17.67 -18.46 22.44
CA GLY A 401 17.04 -18.92 23.67
C GLY A 401 15.61 -18.44 23.85
N VAL A 402 14.88 -18.14 22.76
CA VAL A 402 13.47 -17.72 22.77
C VAL A 402 12.69 -18.69 21.87
N ALA A 403 12.06 -19.70 22.43
CA ALA A 403 11.40 -20.77 21.71
C ALA A 403 9.87 -20.77 21.84
N SER A 404 9.31 -19.92 22.73
CA SER A 404 7.86 -19.84 22.97
C SER A 404 7.36 -18.39 23.02
N LEU A 405 6.02 -18.22 22.98
CA LEU A 405 5.40 -16.90 23.14
C LEU A 405 5.63 -16.33 24.55
N GLU A 406 5.62 -17.19 25.56
CA GLU A 406 5.87 -16.80 26.95
C GLU A 406 7.28 -16.27 27.15
N GLU A 407 8.28 -16.94 26.57
CA GLU A 407 9.67 -16.49 26.60
C GLU A 407 9.84 -15.17 25.84
N LEU A 408 9.17 -15.03 24.67
CA LEU A 408 9.17 -13.78 23.91
C LEU A 408 8.45 -12.64 24.66
N ALA A 409 7.40 -12.93 25.41
CA ALA A 409 6.69 -11.94 26.21
C ALA A 409 7.52 -11.48 27.43
N ALA A 410 8.32 -12.36 28.00
CA ALA A 410 9.14 -12.09 29.19
C ALA A 410 10.38 -11.23 28.90
N ILE A 411 10.97 -11.34 27.69
CA ILE A 411 12.18 -10.61 27.33
C ILE A 411 11.89 -9.12 27.04
N SER A 412 12.87 -8.24 27.30
CA SER A 412 12.77 -6.85 26.84
C SER A 412 13.13 -6.72 25.35
N PRO A 413 12.55 -5.75 24.61
CA PRO A 413 12.92 -5.52 23.21
C PRO A 413 14.42 -5.26 23.02
N GLU A 414 15.05 -4.56 23.97
CA GLU A 414 16.46 -4.20 23.96
C GLU A 414 17.34 -5.47 24.11
N GLU A 415 17.01 -6.34 25.05
CA GLU A 415 17.69 -7.61 25.25
C GLU A 415 17.50 -8.56 24.06
N LEU A 416 16.28 -8.62 23.50
CA LEU A 416 16.01 -9.39 22.29
C LEU A 416 16.90 -8.97 21.12
N ILE A 417 17.09 -7.66 20.91
CA ILE A 417 17.96 -7.13 19.85
C ILE A 417 19.40 -7.58 20.04
N VAL A 418 19.91 -7.52 21.28
CA VAL A 418 21.29 -7.96 21.60
C VAL A 418 21.45 -9.44 21.29
N ARG A 419 20.57 -10.30 21.81
CA ARG A 419 20.63 -11.76 21.57
C ARG A 419 20.53 -12.12 20.09
N LEU A 420 19.63 -11.44 19.33
CA LEU A 420 19.48 -11.66 17.89
C LEU A 420 20.67 -11.16 17.07
N ALA A 421 21.38 -10.12 17.53
CA ALA A 421 22.60 -9.67 16.85
C ALA A 421 23.71 -10.74 16.86
N GLU A 422 23.79 -11.55 17.91
CA GLU A 422 24.73 -12.67 18.05
C GLU A 422 24.41 -13.83 17.07
N THR A 423 23.17 -13.96 16.62
CA THR A 423 22.74 -15.01 15.69
C THR A 423 22.87 -14.64 14.20
N GLY A 424 23.49 -13.50 13.88
CA GLY A 424 23.74 -13.06 12.50
C GLY A 424 23.16 -11.69 12.16
N ARG A 425 22.10 -11.59 11.33
CA ARG A 425 21.57 -10.28 10.91
C ARG A 425 20.82 -9.58 12.04
N PRO A 426 21.12 -8.31 12.36
CA PRO A 426 20.41 -7.57 13.39
C PRO A 426 18.94 -7.35 13.00
N VAL A 427 18.05 -7.46 13.97
CA VAL A 427 16.62 -7.09 13.80
C VAL A 427 16.45 -5.62 14.18
N ARG A 428 15.66 -4.89 13.41
CA ARG A 428 15.37 -3.48 13.71
C ARG A 428 14.58 -3.36 15.01
N ALA A 429 14.95 -2.39 15.85
CA ALA A 429 14.34 -2.18 17.16
C ALA A 429 12.81 -2.03 17.12
N ALA A 430 12.27 -1.36 16.09
CA ALA A 430 10.84 -1.20 15.92
C ALA A 430 10.14 -2.57 15.72
N ARG A 431 10.75 -3.48 14.97
CA ARG A 431 10.22 -4.83 14.74
C ARG A 431 10.27 -5.69 16.01
N ALA A 432 11.39 -5.65 16.75
CA ALA A 432 11.50 -6.36 18.02
C ALA A 432 10.42 -5.89 19.03
N ARG A 433 10.17 -4.57 19.12
CA ARG A 433 9.08 -4.04 19.97
C ARG A 433 7.70 -4.58 19.55
N VAL A 434 7.41 -4.64 18.24
CA VAL A 434 6.13 -5.20 17.75
C VAL A 434 5.97 -6.65 18.16
N TRP A 435 7.00 -7.48 18.01
CA TRP A 435 6.95 -8.90 18.35
C TRP A 435 6.76 -9.12 19.85
N VAL A 436 7.58 -8.47 20.69
CA VAL A 436 7.47 -8.60 22.16
C VAL A 436 6.12 -8.11 22.68
N ARG A 437 5.63 -6.97 22.16
CA ARG A 437 4.33 -6.44 22.55
C ARG A 437 3.20 -7.41 22.17
N ALA A 438 3.20 -7.93 20.95
CA ALA A 438 2.19 -8.87 20.50
C ALA A 438 2.19 -10.16 21.31
N ALA A 439 3.37 -10.70 21.63
CA ALA A 439 3.50 -11.85 22.52
C ALA A 439 2.89 -11.58 23.91
N ARG A 440 3.21 -10.43 24.52
CA ARG A 440 2.63 -10.02 25.82
C ARG A 440 1.11 -9.92 25.78
N GLN A 441 0.54 -9.35 24.72
CA GLN A 441 -0.92 -9.24 24.56
C GLN A 441 -1.57 -10.61 24.51
N ILE A 442 -1.01 -11.54 23.73
CA ILE A 442 -1.56 -12.91 23.63
C ILE A 442 -1.44 -13.65 24.97
N VAL A 443 -0.30 -13.59 25.64
CA VAL A 443 -0.09 -14.24 26.95
C VAL A 443 -1.03 -13.66 28.02
N GLN A 444 -1.41 -12.37 27.91
CA GLN A 444 -2.40 -11.73 28.79
C GLN A 444 -3.87 -12.02 28.38
N GLY A 445 -4.11 -12.88 27.39
CA GLY A 445 -5.45 -13.22 26.92
C GLY A 445 -6.11 -12.14 26.05
N GLN A 446 -5.36 -11.14 25.59
CA GLN A 446 -5.85 -10.12 24.67
C GLN A 446 -5.77 -10.63 23.22
N PRO A 447 -6.83 -10.45 22.40
CA PRO A 447 -6.77 -10.86 21.00
C PRO A 447 -5.69 -10.07 20.26
N ASP A 448 -4.88 -10.76 19.45
CA ASP A 448 -4.01 -10.07 18.49
C ASP A 448 -4.91 -9.32 17.47
N PRO A 449 -4.83 -7.97 17.38
CA PRO A 449 -5.65 -7.18 16.46
C PRO A 449 -5.50 -7.61 14.99
N GLY A 450 -4.37 -8.21 14.62
CA GLY A 450 -4.10 -8.70 13.27
C GLY A 450 -4.72 -10.07 12.95
N HIS A 451 -5.18 -10.84 13.96
CA HIS A 451 -5.78 -12.18 13.79
C HIS A 451 -7.30 -12.20 13.96
N SER A 452 -7.91 -11.11 14.46
CA SER A 452 -9.30 -11.13 14.95
C SER A 452 -10.36 -11.33 13.87
N ILE A 453 -10.10 -11.05 12.59
CA ILE A 453 -11.08 -11.25 11.50
C ILE A 453 -11.05 -12.68 10.94
N LEU A 454 -9.92 -13.37 11.00
CA LEU A 454 -9.83 -14.77 10.56
C LEU A 454 -10.41 -15.78 11.56
N ARG A 455 -10.80 -15.33 12.76
CA ARG A 455 -11.45 -16.15 13.82
C ARG A 455 -12.99 -16.16 13.77
N LEU A 456 -13.62 -15.58 12.75
CA LEU A 456 -15.05 -15.76 12.51
C LEU A 456 -15.29 -17.15 11.92
N ARG A 457 -15.20 -18.16 12.77
CA ARG A 457 -15.81 -19.48 12.62
C ARG A 457 -16.95 -19.64 13.59
#